data_7f286b68aa2a9b2b2fa0d2ab1068c06f
#
_entry.id   7f286b68aa2a9b2b2fa0d2ab1068c06f
#
_cell.length_a   1.000
_cell.length_b   1.000
_cell.length_c   1.000
_cell.angle_alpha   90.00
_cell.angle_beta   90.00
_cell.angle_gamma   90.00
#
_symmetry.space_group_name_H-M   'P 1'
#
loop_
_entity.id
_entity.type
_entity.pdbx_description
1 polymer ?
#
loop_
_entity_poly.entity_id
_entity_poly.type
_entity_poly.pdbx_seq_one_letter_code
_entity_poly.pdbx_strand_id
1 'polypeptide(L)'
;MVGKLSRIMVSAFLVFCLCLRHLVDGTDAVMSVSVMKGESVSLNTDVTEVQNYHLIQWMFGEIQIAEINNLIKINSIYDTDDDKTLKHRLKLDPQTGSLTITHTRTTDSGLYQLRLTSGEIRSKSFRVTVSGE
;
A
#
# COMPACT_ATOMS: atom_id res chain seq x y z
N MET A 1 16.43 17.85 27.70
CA MET A 1 16.58 18.54 26.44
C MET A 1 17.24 17.68 25.38
N VAL A 2 18.36 17.13 25.74
CA VAL A 2 19.08 16.29 24.80
C VAL A 2 18.27 15.05 24.43
N GLY A 3 17.64 14.43 25.39
CA GLY A 3 16.83 13.27 25.08
C GLY A 3 15.68 13.62 24.18
N LYS A 4 15.16 14.79 24.38
CA LYS A 4 14.10 15.25 23.53
C LYS A 4 14.62 15.47 22.12
N LEU A 5 15.84 15.95 22.01
CA LEU A 5 16.44 16.13 20.71
C LEU A 5 16.62 14.79 20.01
N SER A 6 17.03 13.79 20.75
CA SER A 6 17.16 12.48 20.16
C SER A 6 15.84 12.00 19.58
N ARG A 7 14.81 12.18 20.36
CA ARG A 7 13.51 11.77 19.90
C ARG A 7 13.09 12.57 18.71
N ILE A 8 13.40 13.84 18.73
CA ILE A 8 13.13 14.72 17.63
C ILE A 8 13.88 14.27 16.41
N MET A 9 15.08 13.77 16.59
CA MET A 9 15.85 13.32 15.46
C MET A 9 15.18 12.16 14.76
N VAL A 10 14.63 11.23 15.53
CA VAL A 10 13.91 10.13 14.91
C VAL A 10 12.72 10.67 14.16
N SER A 11 12.00 11.58 14.78
CA SER A 11 10.87 12.19 14.10
C SER A 11 11.31 13.01 12.91
N ALA A 12 12.43 13.69 13.06
CA ALA A 12 12.95 14.50 11.99
C ALA A 12 13.32 13.65 10.80
N PHE A 13 13.81 12.46 11.07
CA PHE A 13 14.13 11.56 9.98
C PHE A 13 12.89 11.23 9.19
N LEU A 14 11.79 10.97 9.88
CA LEU A 14 10.53 10.71 9.21
C LEU A 14 10.04 11.94 8.48
N VAL A 15 10.17 13.08 9.11
CA VAL A 15 9.78 14.33 8.50
C VAL A 15 10.62 14.60 7.26
N PHE A 16 11.89 14.29 7.36
CA PHE A 16 12.78 14.45 6.24
C PHE A 16 12.30 13.62 5.05
N CYS A 17 11.86 12.42 5.30
CA CYS A 17 11.33 11.59 4.24
C CYS A 17 10.07 12.20 3.66
N LEU A 18 9.25 12.78 4.49
CA LEU A 18 8.07 13.46 4.00
C LEU A 18 8.44 14.64 3.14
N CYS A 19 9.45 15.37 3.55
CA CYS A 19 9.90 16.50 2.76
C CYS A 19 10.40 16.06 1.40
N LEU A 20 11.10 14.96 1.35
CA LEU A 20 11.57 14.45 0.07
C LEU A 20 10.41 14.14 -0.85
N ARG A 21 9.38 13.50 -0.29
CA ARG A 21 8.22 13.21 -1.08
C ARG A 21 7.56 14.49 -1.57
N HIS A 22 7.60 15.47 -0.72
CA HIS A 22 7.01 16.75 -1.07
C HIS A 22 7.77 17.41 -2.20
N LEU A 23 9.08 17.25 -2.20
CA LEU A 23 9.90 17.80 -3.27
C LEU A 23 9.66 17.09 -4.59
N VAL A 24 9.20 15.87 -4.53
CA VAL A 24 8.93 15.10 -5.74
C VAL A 24 7.52 15.37 -6.24
N ASP A 25 7.00 16.47 -5.88
CA ASP A 25 5.66 16.86 -6.21
C ASP A 25 5.28 16.51 -7.64
N GLY A 26 4.07 16.00 -7.81
CA GLY A 26 3.57 15.69 -9.14
C GLY A 26 3.87 14.29 -9.61
N THR A 27 4.71 13.56 -8.90
CA THR A 27 5.00 12.20 -9.27
C THR A 27 4.51 11.27 -8.18
N ASP A 28 4.51 9.99 -8.48
CA ASP A 28 4.09 8.99 -7.51
C ASP A 28 5.08 8.96 -6.35
N ALA A 29 4.56 9.10 -5.17
CA ALA A 29 5.38 8.91 -3.99
C ALA A 29 5.52 7.42 -3.74
N VAL A 30 6.69 7.01 -3.28
CA VAL A 30 6.92 5.62 -2.92
C VAL A 30 7.14 5.57 -1.42
N MET A 31 6.29 4.83 -0.74
CA MET A 31 6.42 4.63 0.69
C MET A 31 7.10 3.29 0.94
N SER A 32 8.06 3.30 1.84
CA SER A 32 8.74 2.08 2.19
C SER A 32 8.11 1.50 3.45
N VAL A 33 7.77 0.23 3.39
CA VAL A 33 7.11 -0.46 4.49
C VAL A 33 7.91 -1.71 4.78
N SER A 34 8.30 -1.88 6.03
CA SER A 34 9.06 -3.04 6.44
C SER A 34 8.24 -3.85 7.43
N VAL A 35 8.30 -5.16 7.29
CA VAL A 35 7.55 -6.04 8.16
C VAL A 35 8.34 -7.33 8.33
N MET A 36 8.16 -7.98 9.47
CA MET A 36 8.81 -9.26 9.71
C MET A 36 7.97 -10.37 9.17
N LYS A 37 8.63 -11.39 8.66
CA LYS A 37 7.97 -12.57 8.15
C LYS A 37 6.95 -13.08 9.15
N GLY A 38 5.77 -13.37 8.68
CA GLY A 38 4.70 -13.89 9.52
C GLY A 38 3.76 -12.84 10.06
N GLU A 39 4.17 -11.60 10.07
CA GLU A 39 3.32 -10.52 10.56
C GLU A 39 2.42 -10.02 9.45
N SER A 40 1.46 -9.18 9.82
CA SER A 40 0.56 -8.59 8.85
C SER A 40 1.03 -7.17 8.53
N VAL A 41 0.77 -6.74 7.31
CA VAL A 41 1.09 -5.39 6.89
C VAL A 41 -0.14 -4.81 6.20
N SER A 42 -0.43 -3.54 6.50
CA SER A 42 -1.55 -2.85 5.89
C SER A 42 -1.01 -1.69 5.05
N LEU A 43 -1.48 -1.62 3.83
CA LEU A 43 -1.12 -0.54 2.92
C LEU A 43 -2.32 0.38 2.84
N ASN A 44 -2.16 1.58 3.40
CA ASN A 44 -3.27 2.52 3.54
C ASN A 44 -3.40 3.41 2.33
N THR A 45 -4.63 3.58 1.89
CA THR A 45 -4.91 4.41 0.73
C THR A 45 -4.90 5.89 1.07
N ASP A 46 -5.17 6.23 2.33
CA ASP A 46 -5.41 7.60 2.74
C ASP A 46 -6.66 8.18 2.07
N VAL A 47 -7.56 7.30 1.68
CA VAL A 47 -8.82 7.69 1.07
C VAL A 47 -9.88 7.72 2.17
N THR A 48 -10.59 8.83 2.27
CA THR A 48 -11.64 8.94 3.28
C THR A 48 -12.96 8.42 2.76
N GLU A 49 -13.21 8.52 1.46
CA GLU A 49 -14.47 8.06 0.89
C GLU A 49 -14.20 7.29 -0.39
N VAL A 50 -14.30 6.00 -0.29
CA VAL A 50 -14.09 5.11 -1.43
C VAL A 50 -15.09 5.40 -2.54
N GLN A 51 -16.29 5.82 -2.18
CA GLN A 51 -17.33 6.07 -3.17
C GLN A 51 -16.98 7.19 -4.13
N ASN A 52 -16.04 8.03 -3.78
CA ASN A 52 -15.63 9.12 -4.66
C ASN A 52 -14.81 8.62 -5.85
N TYR A 53 -14.46 7.37 -5.86
CA TYR A 53 -13.66 6.79 -6.93
C TYR A 53 -14.46 5.75 -7.67
N HIS A 54 -14.35 5.76 -8.99
CA HIS A 54 -14.99 4.76 -9.80
C HIS A 54 -14.32 3.40 -9.65
N LEU A 55 -13.01 3.44 -9.48
CA LEU A 55 -12.22 2.23 -9.50
C LEU A 55 -11.00 2.40 -8.61
N ILE A 56 -10.77 1.43 -7.76
CA ILE A 56 -9.58 1.37 -6.93
C ILE A 56 -8.91 0.04 -7.23
N GLN A 57 -7.66 0.09 -7.65
CA GLN A 57 -6.96 -1.11 -8.06
C GLN A 57 -5.65 -1.25 -7.31
N TRP A 58 -5.36 -2.47 -6.90
CA TRP A 58 -4.09 -2.80 -6.29
C TRP A 58 -3.31 -3.71 -7.23
N MET A 59 -2.06 -3.37 -7.45
CA MET A 59 -1.16 -4.11 -8.32
C MET A 59 0.04 -4.59 -7.51
N PHE A 60 0.52 -5.76 -7.82
CA PHE A 60 1.78 -6.25 -7.31
C PHE A 60 2.67 -6.43 -8.54
N GLY A 61 3.66 -5.52 -8.69
CA GLY A 61 4.36 -5.49 -9.96
C GLY A 61 3.39 -5.12 -11.05
N GLU A 62 3.26 -5.99 -12.01
CA GLU A 62 2.35 -5.76 -13.13
C GLU A 62 1.09 -6.61 -13.05
N ILE A 63 0.87 -7.23 -11.91
CA ILE A 63 -0.27 -8.13 -11.75
C ILE A 63 -1.30 -7.47 -10.86
N GLN A 64 -2.53 -7.43 -11.33
CA GLN A 64 -3.60 -6.88 -10.51
C GLN A 64 -4.02 -7.92 -9.48
N ILE A 65 -4.02 -7.51 -8.22
CA ILE A 65 -4.32 -8.46 -7.14
C ILE A 65 -5.63 -8.15 -6.44
N ALA A 66 -6.12 -6.91 -6.54
CA ALA A 66 -7.37 -6.57 -5.87
C ALA A 66 -8.00 -5.37 -6.56
N GLU A 67 -9.31 -5.25 -6.41
CA GLU A 67 -10.02 -4.17 -7.08
C GLU A 67 -11.31 -3.87 -6.34
N ILE A 68 -11.63 -2.59 -6.23
CA ILE A 68 -12.96 -2.15 -5.83
C ILE A 68 -13.54 -1.43 -7.04
N ASN A 69 -14.59 -1.99 -7.61
CA ASN A 69 -15.23 -1.39 -8.77
C ASN A 69 -16.57 -0.83 -8.35
N ASN A 70 -16.65 0.47 -8.19
CA ASN A 70 -17.86 1.10 -7.71
C ASN A 70 -18.88 1.32 -8.81
N LEU A 71 -18.48 1.16 -10.05
CA LEU A 71 -19.44 1.28 -11.15
C LEU A 71 -20.39 0.10 -11.19
N ILE A 72 -19.90 -1.08 -10.86
CA ILE A 72 -20.71 -2.27 -10.81
C ILE A 72 -20.82 -2.82 -9.39
N LYS A 73 -20.23 -2.14 -8.41
CA LYS A 73 -20.35 -2.47 -7.01
C LYS A 73 -19.84 -3.86 -6.68
N ILE A 74 -18.67 -4.17 -7.20
CA ILE A 74 -18.02 -5.45 -6.94
C ILE A 74 -16.63 -5.21 -6.41
N ASN A 75 -16.30 -5.94 -5.35
CA ASN A 75 -14.96 -5.94 -4.79
C ASN A 75 -14.36 -7.31 -5.07
N SER A 76 -13.16 -7.34 -5.59
CA SER A 76 -12.55 -8.59 -6.00
C SER A 76 -11.13 -8.70 -5.52
N ILE A 77 -10.74 -9.92 -5.17
CA ILE A 77 -9.35 -10.26 -4.93
C ILE A 77 -9.02 -11.35 -5.92
N TYR A 78 -7.97 -11.14 -6.69
CA TYR A 78 -7.68 -12.02 -7.81
C TYR A 78 -6.63 -13.06 -7.46
N ASP A 79 -6.79 -14.25 -8.01
CA ASP A 79 -5.74 -15.25 -7.96
C ASP A 79 -4.67 -14.87 -8.95
N THR A 80 -3.43 -15.07 -8.56
CA THR A 80 -2.34 -14.99 -9.50
C THR A 80 -1.92 -16.41 -9.80
N ASP A 81 -1.54 -16.65 -11.03
CA ASP A 81 -1.18 -17.99 -11.43
C ASP A 81 -0.02 -18.53 -10.62
N ASP A 82 0.88 -17.64 -10.25
CA ASP A 82 2.12 -18.07 -9.63
C ASP A 82 2.03 -18.20 -8.13
N ASP A 83 1.05 -17.54 -7.52
CA ASP A 83 0.98 -17.58 -6.07
C ASP A 83 -0.46 -17.47 -5.62
N LYS A 84 -1.15 -18.58 -5.72
CA LYS A 84 -2.54 -18.59 -5.31
C LYS A 84 -2.69 -18.37 -3.81
N THR A 85 -1.63 -18.61 -3.06
CA THR A 85 -1.74 -18.42 -1.61
C THR A 85 -1.78 -16.96 -1.24
N LEU A 86 -1.32 -16.07 -2.10
CA LEU A 86 -1.40 -14.66 -1.80
C LEU A 86 -2.86 -14.22 -1.71
N LYS A 87 -3.71 -14.72 -2.57
CA LYS A 87 -5.10 -14.37 -2.53
C LYS A 87 -5.72 -14.67 -1.18
N HIS A 88 -5.37 -15.79 -0.59
CA HIS A 88 -5.94 -16.20 0.68
C HIS A 88 -5.42 -15.38 1.85
N ARG A 89 -4.37 -14.62 1.63
CA ARG A 89 -3.78 -13.80 2.68
C ARG A 89 -4.05 -12.33 2.51
N LEU A 90 -4.80 -11.96 1.49
CA LEU A 90 -5.15 -10.57 1.24
C LEU A 90 -6.50 -10.24 1.83
N LYS A 91 -6.60 -9.05 2.40
CA LYS A 91 -7.86 -8.52 2.87
C LYS A 91 -8.01 -7.10 2.34
N LEU A 92 -9.14 -6.82 1.77
CA LEU A 92 -9.43 -5.54 1.16
C LEU A 92 -10.52 -4.88 1.97
N ASP A 93 -10.22 -3.69 2.47
CA ASP A 93 -11.20 -2.95 3.26
C ASP A 93 -12.14 -2.23 2.29
N PRO A 94 -13.42 -2.59 2.28
CA PRO A 94 -14.35 -1.98 1.33
C PRO A 94 -14.67 -0.53 1.64
N GLN A 95 -14.34 -0.06 2.81
CA GLN A 95 -14.65 1.31 3.17
C GLN A 95 -13.52 2.26 2.85
N THR A 96 -12.29 1.83 3.00
CA THR A 96 -11.13 2.68 2.74
C THR A 96 -10.35 2.25 1.53
N GLY A 97 -10.54 1.03 1.07
CA GLY A 97 -9.76 0.50 -0.03
C GLY A 97 -8.38 0.03 0.37
N SER A 98 -8.08 0.04 1.65
CA SER A 98 -6.76 -0.37 2.11
C SER A 98 -6.58 -1.87 1.96
N LEU A 99 -5.34 -2.27 1.70
CA LEU A 99 -5.01 -3.66 1.48
C LEU A 99 -4.16 -4.17 2.62
N THR A 100 -4.54 -5.31 3.16
CA THR A 100 -3.78 -5.96 4.24
C THR A 100 -3.30 -7.31 3.75
N ILE A 101 -2.02 -7.58 3.96
CA ILE A 101 -1.43 -8.87 3.68
C ILE A 101 -1.14 -9.54 5.02
N THR A 102 -1.73 -10.70 5.22
CA THR A 102 -1.54 -11.42 6.49
C THR A 102 -0.53 -12.52 6.28
N HIS A 103 0.11 -12.92 7.38
CA HIS A 103 1.08 -14.01 7.36
C HIS A 103 2.12 -13.80 6.27
N THR A 104 2.77 -12.64 6.30
CA THR A 104 3.68 -12.26 5.22
C THR A 104 4.82 -13.23 5.03
N ARG A 105 5.27 -13.33 3.80
CA ARG A 105 6.39 -14.15 3.39
C ARG A 105 7.42 -13.27 2.72
N THR A 106 8.66 -13.73 2.70
CA THR A 106 9.71 -12.95 2.04
C THR A 106 9.40 -12.77 0.56
N THR A 107 8.68 -13.70 -0.04
CA THR A 107 8.30 -13.58 -1.44
C THR A 107 7.24 -12.53 -1.68
N ASP A 108 6.62 -12.00 -0.61
CA ASP A 108 5.67 -10.90 -0.76
C ASP A 108 6.38 -9.57 -0.93
N SER A 109 7.68 -9.52 -0.76
CA SER A 109 8.43 -8.29 -0.93
C SER A 109 8.35 -7.81 -2.37
N GLY A 110 8.24 -6.51 -2.54
CA GLY A 110 8.18 -5.95 -3.87
C GLY A 110 7.43 -4.65 -3.90
N LEU A 111 7.08 -4.22 -5.08
CA LEU A 111 6.39 -2.95 -5.28
C LEU A 111 4.90 -3.19 -5.44
N TYR A 112 4.14 -2.56 -4.56
CA TYR A 112 2.69 -2.58 -4.64
C TYR A 112 2.23 -1.20 -5.09
N GLN A 113 1.32 -1.17 -6.02
CA GLN A 113 0.85 0.10 -6.55
C GLN A 113 -0.65 0.20 -6.41
N LEU A 114 -1.08 1.34 -5.91
CA LEU A 114 -2.49 1.66 -5.78
C LEU A 114 -2.85 2.63 -6.90
N ARG A 115 -3.94 2.36 -7.60
CA ARG A 115 -4.46 3.25 -8.62
C ARG A 115 -5.86 3.67 -8.24
N LEU A 116 -6.08 4.97 -8.25
CA LEU A 116 -7.37 5.56 -7.90
C LEU A 116 -7.90 6.30 -9.12
N THR A 117 -9.04 5.90 -9.59
CA THR A 117 -9.64 6.49 -10.79
C THR A 117 -10.92 7.21 -10.45
N SER A 118 -10.98 8.50 -10.76
CA SER A 118 -12.17 9.31 -10.53
C SER A 118 -12.23 10.44 -11.53
N GLY A 119 -12.19 10.13 -12.79
CA GLY A 119 -12.05 11.18 -13.81
C GLY A 119 -10.61 11.35 -14.18
N GLU A 120 -9.73 11.38 -13.21
CA GLU A 120 -8.31 11.29 -13.49
C GLU A 120 -7.76 10.14 -12.67
N ILE A 121 -6.57 9.73 -13.02
CA ILE A 121 -5.95 8.58 -12.38
C ILE A 121 -4.83 9.05 -11.48
N ARG A 122 -4.86 8.61 -10.24
CA ARG A 122 -3.80 8.87 -9.28
C ARG A 122 -3.17 7.55 -8.89
N SER A 123 -1.89 7.59 -8.63
CA SER A 123 -1.18 6.37 -8.24
C SER A 123 -0.39 6.63 -6.98
N LYS A 124 -0.21 5.56 -6.23
CA LYS A 124 0.59 5.60 -5.01
C LYS A 124 1.30 4.27 -4.92
N SER A 125 2.58 4.31 -4.61
CA SER A 125 3.38 3.10 -4.61
C SER A 125 3.91 2.79 -3.22
N PHE A 126 3.98 1.51 -2.92
CA PHE A 126 4.49 1.02 -1.64
C PHE A 126 5.55 -0.03 -1.93
N ARG A 127 6.72 0.17 -1.38
CA ARG A 127 7.76 -0.83 -1.46
C ARG A 127 7.76 -1.61 -0.17
N VAL A 128 7.32 -2.84 -0.23
CA VAL A 128 7.20 -3.69 0.93
C VAL A 128 8.41 -4.59 1.00
N THR A 129 9.01 -4.63 2.18
CA THR A 129 10.15 -5.49 2.44
C THR A 129 9.79 -6.39 3.60
N VAL A 130 9.77 -7.68 3.35
CA VAL A 130 9.48 -8.68 4.38
C VAL A 130 10.80 -9.34 4.74
N SER A 131 11.22 -9.15 5.99
CA SER A 131 12.48 -9.70 6.47
C SER A 131 12.24 -11.05 7.08
N GLY A 132 13.01 -12.01 6.63
CA GLY A 132 12.89 -13.35 7.15
C GLY A 132 14.02 -13.61 8.10
N GLU A 133 13.90 -14.60 8.93
CA GLU A 133 14.95 -14.86 9.77
C GLU A 133 14.93 -16.16 10.30
#